data_40acebb43a13324614b1fee787522aaa
#
_entry.id   40acebb43a13324614b1fee787522aaa
#
_cell.length_a   1.000
_cell.length_b   1.000
_cell.length_c   1.000
_cell.angle_alpha   90.00
_cell.angle_beta   90.00
_cell.angle_gamma   90.00
#
_symmetry.space_group_name_H-M   'P 1'
#
loop_
_entity.id
_entity.type
_entity.pdbx_description
1 polymer ?
#
loop_
_entity_poly.entity_id
_entity_poly.type
_entity_poly.pdbx_seq_one_letter_code
_entity_poly.pdbx_strand_id
1 'polypeptide(L)'
;FTASGTGAMCAALENLINEGDKVLCLSIGNFGARWEKIAKSRGAEVIKIEAKAGDIIKPEILEKELNKNKDIKIVALTHSETSTGAANDIKTLCSIIKNHGALSVVDGITSLCAMEFKTDEWNIDVAVSGSQKGFMIAPGLSFLTASEKAFKMHENCKYPSFYFNWTEHKKSLAKDTTPFTPGVNLICSLHTSLKMIRKEGIENINKRHKKLTLALRSAIREIGLKLLVEDDKNASHSITSILPPENITVPDIRKTLKDDYDIIVANGQGNLENKIFRIGTLGFVSERDLIMAVGSLEASLIKLGYKFNVGCGVKKLIEELDK
;
A
#
# COMPACT_ATOMS: atom_id res chain seq x y z
N PHE A 1 8.98 15.42 -6.76
CA PHE A 1 7.53 15.15 -6.88
C PHE A 1 7.21 14.59 -8.26
N THR A 2 6.31 13.61 -8.34
CA THR A 2 5.78 13.05 -9.58
C THR A 2 4.26 13.10 -9.55
N ALA A 3 3.58 12.76 -10.67
CA ALA A 3 2.12 12.92 -10.78
C ALA A 3 1.29 11.81 -10.10
N SER A 4 1.85 10.63 -9.83
CA SER A 4 1.13 9.49 -9.24
C SER A 4 2.06 8.52 -8.54
N GLY A 5 1.52 7.66 -7.65
CA GLY A 5 2.31 6.60 -7.03
C GLY A 5 3.01 5.70 -8.06
N THR A 6 2.35 5.36 -9.17
CA THR A 6 3.00 4.63 -10.28
C THR A 6 4.14 5.43 -10.89
N GLY A 7 3.98 6.76 -11.04
CA GLY A 7 5.06 7.64 -11.49
C GLY A 7 6.27 7.61 -10.52
N ALA A 8 6.03 7.53 -9.20
CA ALA A 8 7.11 7.36 -8.24
C ALA A 8 7.78 5.98 -8.32
N MET A 9 7.02 4.92 -8.59
CA MET A 9 7.58 3.58 -8.86
C MET A 9 8.47 3.61 -10.12
N CYS A 10 8.01 4.25 -11.21
CA CYS A 10 8.83 4.47 -12.41
C CYS A 10 10.07 5.29 -12.07
N ALA A 11 9.91 6.42 -11.37
CA ALA A 11 11.02 7.27 -10.95
C ALA A 11 12.07 6.53 -10.11
N ALA A 12 11.65 5.54 -9.29
CA ALA A 12 12.58 4.71 -8.54
C ALA A 12 13.43 3.83 -9.47
N LEU A 13 12.80 3.01 -10.30
CA LEU A 13 13.52 2.00 -11.10
C LEU A 13 14.22 2.59 -12.32
N GLU A 14 13.65 3.62 -12.97
CA GLU A 14 14.24 4.27 -14.15
C GLU A 14 15.55 5.02 -13.86
N ASN A 15 15.82 5.31 -12.60
CA ASN A 15 17.06 5.95 -12.16
C ASN A 15 18.10 4.96 -11.62
N LEU A 16 17.78 3.67 -11.56
CA LEU A 16 18.65 2.66 -10.94
C LEU A 16 19.04 1.54 -11.91
N ILE A 17 18.16 1.19 -12.85
CA ILE A 17 18.31 0.00 -13.69
C ILE A 17 19.08 0.32 -14.99
N ASN A 18 20.11 -0.46 -15.26
CA ASN A 18 20.70 -0.63 -16.59
C ASN A 18 20.17 -1.90 -17.24
N GLU A 19 20.19 -1.95 -18.58
CA GLU A 19 19.81 -3.15 -19.34
C GLU A 19 20.64 -4.35 -18.88
N GLY A 20 19.99 -5.49 -18.66
CA GLY A 20 20.58 -6.73 -18.16
C GLY A 20 20.81 -6.79 -16.65
N ASP A 21 20.51 -5.73 -15.88
CA ASP A 21 20.59 -5.78 -14.43
C ASP A 21 19.54 -6.76 -13.85
N LYS A 22 19.94 -7.59 -12.89
CA LYS A 22 19.03 -8.50 -12.20
C LYS A 22 18.23 -7.78 -11.11
N VAL A 23 16.91 -7.90 -11.22
CA VAL A 23 15.95 -7.30 -10.28
C VAL A 23 15.02 -8.39 -9.75
N LEU A 24 14.94 -8.52 -8.42
CA LEU A 24 13.98 -9.39 -7.75
C LEU A 24 12.73 -8.59 -7.40
N CYS A 25 11.57 -9.02 -7.89
CA CYS A 25 10.27 -8.42 -7.60
C CYS A 25 9.45 -9.32 -6.67
N LEU A 26 9.08 -8.80 -5.50
CA LEU A 26 8.24 -9.49 -4.53
C LEU A 26 6.80 -9.02 -4.67
N SER A 27 5.89 -9.93 -5.03
CA SER A 27 4.48 -9.63 -5.28
C SER A 27 3.57 -10.35 -4.29
N ILE A 28 2.70 -9.59 -3.63
CA ILE A 28 1.58 -10.10 -2.82
C ILE A 28 0.22 -9.63 -3.37
N GLY A 29 0.22 -9.15 -4.63
CA GLY A 29 -0.96 -8.73 -5.36
C GLY A 29 -0.64 -7.83 -6.55
N ASN A 30 -1.66 -7.13 -7.05
CA ASN A 30 -1.58 -6.36 -8.31
C ASN A 30 -0.57 -5.21 -8.29
N PHE A 31 -0.40 -4.55 -7.13
CA PHE A 31 0.56 -3.43 -7.03
C PHE A 31 1.99 -3.95 -6.93
N GLY A 32 2.22 -5.04 -6.21
CA GLY A 32 3.49 -5.76 -6.22
C GLY A 32 3.90 -6.24 -7.62
N ALA A 33 2.96 -6.79 -8.40
CA ALA A 33 3.20 -7.23 -9.76
C ALA A 33 3.55 -6.08 -10.74
N ARG A 34 3.27 -4.82 -10.37
CA ARG A 34 3.63 -3.65 -11.18
C ARG A 34 5.13 -3.41 -11.24
N TRP A 35 5.86 -3.74 -10.17
CA TRP A 35 7.30 -3.64 -10.14
C TRP A 35 7.96 -4.47 -11.24
N GLU A 36 7.49 -5.70 -11.47
CA GLU A 36 7.95 -6.56 -12.55
C GLU A 36 7.79 -5.90 -13.92
N LYS A 37 6.61 -5.29 -14.18
CA LYS A 37 6.33 -4.63 -15.47
C LYS A 37 7.24 -3.43 -15.70
N ILE A 38 7.48 -2.62 -14.67
CA ILE A 38 8.37 -1.45 -14.75
C ILE A 38 9.83 -1.92 -14.96
N ALA A 39 10.30 -2.90 -14.19
CA ALA A 39 11.66 -3.41 -14.34
C ALA A 39 11.91 -3.99 -15.74
N LYS A 40 10.99 -4.80 -16.26
CA LYS A 40 11.05 -5.34 -17.62
C LYS A 40 11.06 -4.26 -18.69
N SER A 41 10.30 -3.18 -18.53
CA SER A 41 10.30 -2.06 -19.49
C SER A 41 11.63 -1.31 -19.54
N ARG A 42 12.52 -1.52 -18.55
CA ARG A 42 13.87 -0.98 -18.49
C ARG A 42 14.95 -1.99 -18.94
N GLY A 43 14.56 -3.13 -19.49
CA GLY A 43 15.48 -4.17 -19.95
C GLY A 43 16.11 -4.99 -18.83
N ALA A 44 15.55 -4.99 -17.63
CA ALA A 44 16.06 -5.79 -16.52
C ALA A 44 15.79 -7.29 -16.72
N GLU A 45 16.70 -8.12 -16.22
CA GLU A 45 16.46 -9.55 -15.98
C GLU A 45 15.67 -9.68 -14.68
N VAL A 46 14.37 -10.01 -14.78
CA VAL A 46 13.48 -10.01 -13.64
C VAL A 46 13.27 -11.42 -13.09
N ILE A 47 13.58 -11.59 -11.80
CA ILE A 47 13.19 -12.73 -11.00
C ILE A 47 11.94 -12.32 -10.19
N LYS A 48 10.95 -13.21 -10.08
CA LYS A 48 9.70 -12.95 -9.36
C LYS A 48 9.49 -13.96 -8.25
N ILE A 49 9.14 -13.46 -7.06
CA ILE A 49 8.52 -14.25 -6.00
C ILE A 49 7.09 -13.73 -5.82
N GLU A 50 6.11 -14.62 -5.91
CA GLU A 50 4.69 -14.29 -5.77
C GLU A 50 4.06 -15.13 -4.67
N ALA A 51 3.41 -14.46 -3.71
CA ALA A 51 2.59 -15.12 -2.71
C ALA A 51 1.16 -15.33 -3.21
N LYS A 52 0.44 -16.28 -2.63
CA LYS A 52 -1.00 -16.43 -2.87
C LYS A 52 -1.75 -15.19 -2.39
N ALA A 53 -2.89 -14.90 -3.01
CA ALA A 53 -3.72 -13.78 -2.61
C ALA A 53 -4.14 -13.90 -1.12
N GLY A 54 -3.83 -12.88 -0.34
CA GLY A 54 -4.04 -12.86 1.11
C GLY A 54 -2.84 -13.29 1.96
N ASP A 55 -1.82 -13.91 1.34
CA ASP A 55 -0.56 -14.26 2.01
C ASP A 55 0.50 -13.16 1.85
N ILE A 56 1.58 -13.28 2.61
CA ILE A 56 2.76 -12.42 2.58
C ILE A 56 3.99 -13.15 2.06
N ILE A 57 5.03 -12.42 1.71
CA ILE A 57 6.34 -13.01 1.39
C ILE A 57 7.00 -13.52 2.67
N LYS A 58 7.28 -14.82 2.71
CA LYS A 58 7.99 -15.43 3.83
C LYS A 58 9.50 -15.10 3.75
N PRO A 59 10.11 -14.67 4.86
CA PRO A 59 11.53 -14.32 4.90
C PRO A 59 12.46 -15.42 4.35
N GLU A 60 12.16 -16.69 4.66
CA GLU A 60 12.97 -17.83 4.24
C GLU A 60 12.97 -18.03 2.72
N ILE A 61 11.88 -17.69 2.06
CA ILE A 61 11.76 -17.78 0.59
C ILE A 61 12.64 -16.70 -0.05
N LEU A 62 12.61 -15.47 0.49
CA LEU A 62 13.46 -14.38 0.03
C LEU A 62 14.94 -14.72 0.22
N GLU A 63 15.33 -15.16 1.40
CA GLU A 63 16.70 -15.50 1.73
C GLU A 63 17.25 -16.61 0.83
N LYS A 64 16.46 -17.66 0.60
CA LYS A 64 16.80 -18.74 -0.32
C LYS A 64 17.04 -18.24 -1.75
N GLU A 65 16.19 -17.35 -2.26
CA GLU A 65 16.33 -16.83 -3.62
C GLU A 65 17.55 -15.91 -3.77
N LEU A 66 17.80 -15.04 -2.77
CA LEU A 66 18.99 -14.18 -2.74
C LEU A 66 20.28 -14.99 -2.58
N ASN A 67 20.25 -16.07 -1.83
CA ASN A 67 21.41 -16.97 -1.70
C ASN A 67 21.77 -17.68 -3.03
N LYS A 68 20.76 -17.98 -3.83
CA LYS A 68 20.89 -18.61 -5.15
C LYS A 68 21.38 -17.64 -6.22
N ASN A 69 21.01 -16.36 -6.13
CA ASN A 69 21.29 -15.33 -7.12
C ASN A 69 22.06 -14.15 -6.49
N LYS A 70 23.38 -14.31 -6.36
CA LYS A 70 24.25 -13.33 -5.67
C LYS A 70 24.42 -12.01 -6.43
N ASP A 71 24.03 -11.94 -7.68
CA ASP A 71 24.16 -10.80 -8.58
C ASP A 71 22.87 -9.95 -8.68
N ILE A 72 21.85 -10.24 -7.86
CA ILE A 72 20.67 -9.38 -7.73
C ILE A 72 21.11 -8.02 -7.18
N LYS A 73 20.83 -6.96 -7.94
CA LYS A 73 21.16 -5.57 -7.57
C LYS A 73 20.05 -4.86 -6.81
N ILE A 74 18.79 -5.17 -7.14
CA ILE A 74 17.61 -4.47 -6.62
C ILE A 74 16.57 -5.52 -6.20
N VAL A 75 15.95 -5.30 -5.04
CA VAL A 75 14.73 -6.01 -4.62
C VAL A 75 13.63 -4.98 -4.48
N ALA A 76 12.59 -5.10 -5.31
CA ALA A 76 11.41 -4.24 -5.30
C ALA A 76 10.24 -4.96 -4.64
N LEU A 77 9.59 -4.30 -3.66
CA LEU A 77 8.53 -4.91 -2.86
C LEU A 77 7.49 -3.87 -2.42
N THR A 78 6.31 -4.37 -2.04
CA THR A 78 5.19 -3.55 -1.55
C THR A 78 4.97 -3.83 -0.08
N HIS A 79 4.87 -2.78 0.75
CA HIS A 79 4.57 -2.92 2.18
C HIS A 79 3.10 -3.31 2.38
N SER A 80 2.19 -2.47 1.89
CA SER A 80 0.73 -2.67 2.03
C SER A 80 0.10 -2.84 0.65
N GLU A 81 -0.44 -4.02 0.37
CA GLU A 81 -1.04 -4.38 -0.92
C GLU A 81 -2.55 -4.17 -0.89
N THR A 82 -3.03 -3.09 -1.46
CA THR A 82 -4.46 -2.74 -1.43
C THR A 82 -5.36 -3.65 -2.25
N SER A 83 -4.82 -4.43 -3.18
CA SER A 83 -5.61 -5.38 -3.97
C SER A 83 -6.01 -6.62 -3.16
N THR A 84 -5.23 -6.98 -2.13
CA THR A 84 -5.48 -8.15 -1.28
C THR A 84 -5.76 -7.80 0.18
N GLY A 85 -5.31 -6.65 0.66
CA GLY A 85 -5.36 -6.26 2.08
C GLY A 85 -4.22 -6.87 2.92
N ALA A 86 -3.22 -7.49 2.28
CA ALA A 86 -2.05 -8.03 2.96
C ALA A 86 -0.95 -6.98 3.16
N ALA A 87 -0.11 -7.17 4.17
CA ALA A 87 1.06 -6.35 4.43
C ALA A 87 2.28 -7.20 4.76
N ASN A 88 3.39 -6.95 4.06
CA ASN A 88 4.67 -7.60 4.29
C ASN A 88 5.38 -7.06 5.54
N ASP A 89 6.13 -7.90 6.22
CA ASP A 89 7.10 -7.48 7.25
C ASP A 89 8.34 -6.85 6.59
N ILE A 90 8.23 -5.56 6.27
CA ILE A 90 9.29 -4.81 5.57
C ILE A 90 10.58 -4.75 6.39
N LYS A 91 10.47 -4.65 7.72
CA LYS A 91 11.64 -4.61 8.61
C LYS A 91 12.51 -5.85 8.42
N THR A 92 11.90 -7.03 8.50
CA THR A 92 12.62 -8.31 8.34
C THR A 92 13.12 -8.48 6.90
N LEU A 93 12.27 -8.22 5.89
CA LEU A 93 12.65 -8.40 4.48
C LEU A 93 13.79 -7.46 4.08
N CYS A 94 13.75 -6.18 4.47
CA CYS A 94 14.83 -5.23 4.16
C CYS A 94 16.14 -5.56 4.89
N SER A 95 16.08 -6.15 6.10
CA SER A 95 17.29 -6.65 6.78
C SER A 95 17.97 -7.76 5.97
N ILE A 96 17.20 -8.71 5.42
CA ILE A 96 17.72 -9.78 4.55
C ILE A 96 18.33 -9.19 3.26
N ILE A 97 17.64 -8.23 2.64
CA ILE A 97 18.10 -7.53 1.42
C ILE A 97 19.42 -6.80 1.68
N LYS A 98 19.53 -6.09 2.81
CA LYS A 98 20.76 -5.42 3.22
C LYS A 98 21.93 -6.40 3.37
N ASN A 99 21.71 -7.55 4.01
CA ASN A 99 22.75 -8.56 4.22
C ASN A 99 23.25 -9.16 2.90
N HIS A 100 22.39 -9.23 1.88
CA HIS A 100 22.76 -9.64 0.53
C HIS A 100 23.58 -8.57 -0.21
N GLY A 101 23.42 -7.29 0.13
CA GLY A 101 24.07 -6.15 -0.53
C GLY A 101 23.21 -5.48 -1.62
N ALA A 102 22.07 -6.03 -1.99
CA ALA A 102 21.13 -5.41 -2.95
C ALA A 102 20.51 -4.12 -2.39
N LEU A 103 19.92 -3.29 -3.27
CA LEU A 103 19.07 -2.16 -2.87
C LEU A 103 17.65 -2.63 -2.60
N SER A 104 17.06 -2.14 -1.52
CA SER A 104 15.63 -2.29 -1.24
C SER A 104 14.84 -1.10 -1.80
N VAL A 105 13.81 -1.40 -2.64
CA VAL A 105 12.88 -0.40 -3.20
C VAL A 105 11.47 -0.72 -2.74
N VAL A 106 10.91 0.10 -1.85
CA VAL A 106 9.67 -0.20 -1.14
C VAL A 106 8.54 0.72 -1.58
N ASP A 107 7.44 0.10 -2.04
CA ASP A 107 6.16 0.79 -2.19
C ASP A 107 5.50 0.98 -0.82
N GLY A 108 5.49 2.23 -0.35
CA GLY A 108 4.81 2.70 0.85
C GLY A 108 3.54 3.52 0.54
N ILE A 109 2.98 3.41 -0.67
CA ILE A 109 1.87 4.26 -1.13
C ILE A 109 0.68 4.21 -0.17
N THR A 110 0.33 3.04 0.33
CA THR A 110 -0.82 2.87 1.24
C THR A 110 -0.45 2.50 2.66
N SER A 111 0.83 2.45 2.98
CA SER A 111 1.31 2.21 4.35
C SER A 111 1.84 3.47 5.02
N LEU A 112 2.49 4.38 4.29
CA LEU A 112 2.92 5.67 4.85
C LEU A 112 1.70 6.45 5.36
N CYS A 113 1.80 6.94 6.60
CA CYS A 113 0.72 7.58 7.36
C CYS A 113 -0.48 6.66 7.67
N ALA A 114 -0.27 5.34 7.74
CA ALA A 114 -1.27 4.37 8.20
C ALA A 114 -0.65 3.21 9.01
N MET A 115 0.59 2.87 8.70
CA MET A 115 1.37 1.82 9.35
C MET A 115 2.73 2.37 9.73
N GLU A 116 3.38 1.74 10.70
CA GLU A 116 4.77 2.07 11.02
C GLU A 116 5.64 1.92 9.77
N PHE A 117 6.49 2.93 9.49
CA PHE A 117 7.36 2.94 8.32
C PHE A 117 8.62 3.76 8.65
N LYS A 118 9.71 3.08 8.88
CA LYS A 118 10.98 3.68 9.34
C LYS A 118 12.07 3.41 8.33
N THR A 119 12.26 4.33 7.39
CA THR A 119 13.20 4.18 6.27
C THR A 119 14.61 3.83 6.74
N ASP A 120 15.16 4.60 7.67
CA ASP A 120 16.55 4.46 8.09
C ASP A 120 16.76 3.24 9.00
N GLU A 121 15.89 3.07 10.01
CA GLU A 121 15.98 1.94 10.95
C GLU A 121 15.78 0.59 10.26
N TRP A 122 14.91 0.54 9.24
CA TRP A 122 14.60 -0.69 8.51
C TRP A 122 15.47 -0.90 7.28
N ASN A 123 16.47 -0.01 7.05
CA ASN A 123 17.40 -0.07 5.93
C ASN A 123 16.70 -0.06 4.56
N ILE A 124 15.69 0.78 4.41
CA ILE A 124 14.99 0.99 3.13
C ILE A 124 15.82 1.97 2.30
N ASP A 125 16.32 1.51 1.15
CA ASP A 125 17.15 2.36 0.29
C ASP A 125 16.32 3.35 -0.53
N VAL A 126 15.16 2.91 -1.03
CA VAL A 126 14.22 3.78 -1.75
C VAL A 126 12.80 3.51 -1.28
N ALA A 127 12.08 4.58 -0.93
CA ALA A 127 10.66 4.49 -0.59
C ALA A 127 9.83 5.40 -1.48
N VAL A 128 8.65 4.93 -1.91
CA VAL A 128 7.71 5.70 -2.72
C VAL A 128 6.35 5.80 -2.06
N SER A 129 5.67 6.95 -2.25
CA SER A 129 4.30 7.17 -1.75
C SER A 129 3.48 8.07 -2.68
N GLY A 130 2.20 8.28 -2.36
CA GLY A 130 1.27 9.05 -3.16
C GLY A 130 0.33 9.94 -2.35
N SER A 131 -0.02 11.08 -2.91
CA SER A 131 -0.74 12.17 -2.24
C SER A 131 -2.16 11.82 -1.78
N GLN A 132 -2.90 11.02 -2.55
CA GLN A 132 -4.30 10.69 -2.30
C GLN A 132 -4.51 9.54 -1.30
N LYS A 133 -3.46 9.09 -0.66
CA LYS A 133 -3.49 8.00 0.33
C LYS A 133 -3.38 8.57 1.75
N GLY A 134 -2.45 8.11 2.56
CA GLY A 134 -2.26 8.59 3.93
C GLY A 134 -2.00 10.11 4.05
N PHE A 135 -1.59 10.78 2.98
CA PHE A 135 -1.43 12.24 2.95
C PHE A 135 -2.74 13.02 2.75
N MET A 136 -3.87 12.38 2.51
CA MET A 136 -5.23 12.96 2.58
C MET A 136 -5.49 14.15 1.65
N ILE A 137 -4.81 14.27 0.52
CA ILE A 137 -5.05 15.30 -0.48
C ILE A 137 -5.42 14.70 -1.84
N ALA A 138 -5.83 15.52 -2.78
CA ALA A 138 -6.19 15.07 -4.12
C ALA A 138 -5.03 14.32 -4.80
N PRO A 139 -5.31 13.36 -5.72
CA PRO A 139 -4.29 12.74 -6.55
C PRO A 139 -3.59 13.79 -7.42
N GLY A 140 -2.32 13.56 -7.74
CA GLY A 140 -1.54 14.45 -8.59
C GLY A 140 -0.11 14.73 -8.08
N LEU A 141 0.22 14.32 -6.84
CA LEU A 141 1.59 14.30 -6.34
C LEU A 141 1.97 12.89 -5.88
N SER A 142 3.25 12.59 -5.98
CA SER A 142 3.85 11.45 -5.31
C SER A 142 5.26 11.78 -4.84
N PHE A 143 5.77 10.97 -3.95
CA PHE A 143 6.98 11.23 -3.19
C PHE A 143 7.93 10.06 -3.34
N LEU A 144 9.22 10.38 -3.36
CA LEU A 144 10.29 9.40 -3.36
C LEU A 144 11.38 9.88 -2.41
N THR A 145 11.90 8.97 -1.60
CA THR A 145 13.13 9.16 -0.83
C THR A 145 14.17 8.15 -1.31
N ALA A 146 15.45 8.53 -1.26
CA ALA A 146 16.54 7.66 -1.67
C ALA A 146 17.73 7.81 -0.70
N SER A 147 18.32 6.67 -0.30
CA SER A 147 19.53 6.61 0.51
C SER A 147 20.76 7.05 -0.29
N GLU A 148 21.86 7.37 0.39
CA GLU A 148 23.14 7.63 -0.27
C GLU A 148 23.61 6.44 -1.11
N LYS A 149 23.35 5.20 -0.65
CA LYS A 149 23.65 3.98 -1.41
C LYS A 149 22.86 3.93 -2.71
N ALA A 150 21.59 4.31 -2.69
CA ALA A 150 20.76 4.40 -3.89
C ALA A 150 21.23 5.52 -4.83
N PHE A 151 21.64 6.67 -4.31
CA PHE A 151 22.24 7.74 -5.12
C PHE A 151 23.55 7.33 -5.79
N LYS A 152 24.43 6.58 -5.10
CA LYS A 152 25.65 6.03 -5.72
C LYS A 152 25.33 5.05 -6.87
N MET A 153 24.26 4.26 -6.75
CA MET A 153 23.81 3.42 -7.86
C MET A 153 23.25 4.27 -9.01
N HIS A 154 22.47 5.31 -8.72
CA HIS A 154 21.94 6.25 -9.71
C HIS A 154 23.04 6.92 -10.53
N GLU A 155 24.17 7.29 -9.94
CA GLU A 155 25.33 7.88 -10.65
C GLU A 155 25.91 6.96 -11.72
N ASN A 156 25.70 5.64 -11.58
CA ASN A 156 26.12 4.62 -12.55
C ASN A 156 25.01 4.20 -13.52
N CYS A 157 23.81 4.82 -13.45
CA CYS A 157 22.73 4.57 -14.39
C CYS A 157 23.04 5.24 -15.73
N LYS A 158 23.18 4.44 -16.79
CA LYS A 158 23.55 4.93 -18.14
C LYS A 158 22.45 5.79 -18.78
N TYR A 159 21.20 5.45 -18.53
CA TYR A 159 20.04 6.09 -19.16
C TYR A 159 18.98 6.43 -18.10
N PRO A 160 19.26 7.35 -17.16
CA PRO A 160 18.28 7.76 -16.16
C PRO A 160 17.10 8.46 -16.85
N SER A 161 15.94 8.42 -16.20
CA SER A 161 14.76 9.12 -16.70
C SER A 161 15.04 10.60 -16.89
N PHE A 162 14.63 11.18 -18.01
CA PHE A 162 14.74 12.64 -18.22
C PHE A 162 13.86 13.40 -17.23
N TYR A 163 12.58 13.07 -17.19
CA TYR A 163 11.59 13.80 -16.37
C TYR A 163 11.77 13.52 -14.86
N PHE A 164 12.09 12.29 -14.49
CA PHE A 164 12.27 11.87 -13.10
C PHE A 164 13.73 11.81 -12.66
N ASN A 165 14.63 12.52 -13.31
CA ASN A 165 16.07 12.48 -13.04
C ASN A 165 16.37 12.92 -11.60
N TRP A 166 16.89 12.02 -10.77
CA TRP A 166 17.17 12.31 -9.36
C TRP A 166 18.22 13.41 -9.17
N THR A 167 19.22 13.46 -10.03
CA THR A 167 20.25 14.50 -9.97
C THR A 167 19.65 15.88 -10.22
N GLU A 168 18.79 16.04 -11.22
CA GLU A 168 18.16 17.31 -11.54
C GLU A 168 17.15 17.73 -10.45
N HIS A 169 16.39 16.76 -9.89
CA HIS A 169 15.53 17.03 -8.74
C HIS A 169 16.32 17.46 -7.50
N LYS A 170 17.47 16.81 -7.20
CA LYS A 170 18.34 17.17 -6.06
C LYS A 170 18.94 18.56 -6.24
N LYS A 171 19.43 18.89 -7.45
CA LYS A 171 19.95 20.24 -7.77
C LYS A 171 18.90 21.32 -7.61
N SER A 172 17.67 21.05 -8.04
CA SER A 172 16.57 22.01 -7.95
C SER A 172 16.10 22.18 -6.49
N LEU A 173 16.01 21.09 -5.73
CA LEU A 173 15.64 21.14 -4.32
C LEU A 173 16.65 21.96 -3.49
N ALA A 174 17.93 21.90 -3.79
CA ALA A 174 18.97 22.72 -3.15
C ALA A 174 18.79 24.23 -3.39
N LYS A 175 17.94 24.62 -4.34
CA LYS A 175 17.58 26.00 -4.68
C LYS A 175 16.12 26.34 -4.30
N ASP A 176 15.48 25.51 -3.47
CA ASP A 176 14.08 25.61 -3.08
C ASP A 176 13.10 25.68 -4.28
N THR A 177 13.41 24.95 -5.35
CA THR A 177 12.59 24.90 -6.56
C THR A 177 12.40 23.47 -7.10
N THR A 178 11.76 23.33 -8.24
CA THR A 178 11.56 22.06 -8.95
C THR A 178 12.15 22.16 -10.36
N PRO A 179 12.61 21.06 -10.97
CA PRO A 179 13.21 21.10 -12.31
C PRO A 179 12.20 21.46 -13.42
N PHE A 180 10.92 21.23 -13.18
CA PHE A 180 9.82 21.52 -14.10
C PHE A 180 8.69 22.21 -13.34
N THR A 181 7.71 22.78 -14.05
CA THR A 181 6.57 23.47 -13.46
C THR A 181 5.83 22.59 -12.45
N PRO A 182 5.74 22.98 -11.17
CA PRO A 182 5.11 22.16 -10.13
C PRO A 182 3.60 22.35 -10.09
N GLY A 183 2.89 21.40 -9.52
CA GLY A 183 1.48 21.51 -9.16
C GLY A 183 1.29 22.34 -7.88
N VAL A 184 1.41 23.66 -7.96
CA VAL A 184 1.45 24.58 -6.81
C VAL A 184 0.28 24.38 -5.86
N ASN A 185 -0.96 24.26 -6.37
CA ASN A 185 -2.14 24.06 -5.53
C ASN A 185 -2.06 22.74 -4.71
N LEU A 186 -1.52 21.68 -5.30
CA LEU A 186 -1.33 20.41 -4.61
C LEU A 186 -0.22 20.50 -3.56
N ILE A 187 0.83 21.28 -3.80
CA ILE A 187 1.89 21.53 -2.82
C ILE A 187 1.35 22.32 -1.64
N CYS A 188 0.51 23.34 -1.88
CA CYS A 188 -0.19 24.07 -0.82
C CYS A 188 -1.11 23.15 0.00
N SER A 189 -1.85 22.27 -0.67
CA SER A 189 -2.68 21.26 -0.02
C SER A 189 -1.84 20.29 0.82
N LEU A 190 -0.70 19.84 0.27
CA LEU A 190 0.25 18.99 0.99
C LEU A 190 0.79 19.66 2.25
N HIS A 191 1.16 20.94 2.16
CA HIS A 191 1.62 21.71 3.33
C HIS A 191 0.58 21.71 4.46
N THR A 192 -0.71 21.90 4.12
CA THR A 192 -1.81 21.85 5.09
C THR A 192 -1.96 20.44 5.69
N SER A 193 -1.94 19.41 4.86
CA SER A 193 -2.01 18.02 5.30
C SER A 193 -0.86 17.65 6.24
N LEU A 194 0.37 18.04 5.90
CA LEU A 194 1.55 17.81 6.75
C LEU A 194 1.44 18.49 8.12
N LYS A 195 0.81 19.68 8.20
CA LYS A 195 0.50 20.31 9.50
C LYS A 195 -0.47 19.48 10.32
N MET A 196 -1.52 18.91 9.68
CA MET A 196 -2.47 18.02 10.36
C MET A 196 -1.78 16.75 10.85
N ILE A 197 -0.96 16.10 10.00
CA ILE A 197 -0.17 14.91 10.34
C ILE A 197 0.77 15.19 11.52
N ARG A 198 1.48 16.33 11.50
CA ARG A 198 2.35 16.72 12.62
C ARG A 198 1.59 17.00 13.91
N LYS A 199 0.40 17.61 13.81
CA LYS A 199 -0.45 17.89 14.98
C LYS A 199 -0.97 16.62 15.64
N GLU A 200 -1.42 15.63 14.87
CA GLU A 200 -1.87 14.33 15.38
C GLU A 200 -0.67 13.49 15.87
N GLY A 201 0.47 13.56 15.17
CA GLY A 201 1.65 12.75 15.38
C GLY A 201 1.57 11.41 14.66
N ILE A 202 2.67 11.03 13.97
CA ILE A 202 2.70 9.84 13.11
C ILE A 202 2.41 8.54 13.87
N GLU A 203 2.86 8.43 15.11
CA GLU A 203 2.60 7.26 15.95
C GLU A 203 1.12 7.14 16.32
N ASN A 204 0.46 8.27 16.61
CA ASN A 204 -0.97 8.29 16.91
C ASN A 204 -1.80 7.96 15.65
N ILE A 205 -1.39 8.48 14.50
CA ILE A 205 -1.99 8.12 13.21
C ILE A 205 -1.90 6.60 12.98
N ASN A 206 -0.74 5.99 13.19
CA ASN A 206 -0.55 4.55 13.03
C ASN A 206 -1.41 3.75 14.02
N LYS A 207 -1.48 4.17 15.28
CA LYS A 207 -2.35 3.56 16.30
C LYS A 207 -3.82 3.66 15.90
N ARG A 208 -4.28 4.84 15.44
CA ARG A 208 -5.65 5.05 14.98
C ARG A 208 -6.01 4.12 13.83
N HIS A 209 -5.20 4.06 12.78
CA HIS A 209 -5.45 3.18 11.64
C HIS A 209 -5.47 1.70 12.05
N LYS A 210 -4.55 1.28 12.90
CA LYS A 210 -4.51 -0.08 13.45
C LYS A 210 -5.80 -0.39 14.23
N LYS A 211 -6.20 0.48 15.16
CA LYS A 211 -7.43 0.33 15.96
C LYS A 211 -8.66 0.20 15.06
N LEU A 212 -8.85 1.15 14.15
CA LEU A 212 -9.99 1.16 13.22
C LEU A 212 -10.04 -0.11 12.36
N THR A 213 -8.91 -0.53 11.83
CA THR A 213 -8.86 -1.74 10.98
C THR A 213 -9.14 -3.01 11.78
N LEU A 214 -8.56 -3.18 12.97
CA LEU A 214 -8.79 -4.36 13.79
C LEU A 214 -10.25 -4.43 14.28
N ALA A 215 -10.85 -3.30 14.66
CA ALA A 215 -12.24 -3.22 15.02
C ALA A 215 -13.17 -3.60 13.85
N LEU A 216 -12.90 -3.06 12.65
CA LEU A 216 -13.63 -3.44 11.44
C LEU A 216 -13.50 -4.94 11.16
N ARG A 217 -12.30 -5.51 11.20
CA ARG A 217 -12.06 -6.93 10.96
C ARG A 217 -12.80 -7.83 11.95
N SER A 218 -12.83 -7.44 13.24
CA SER A 218 -13.58 -8.15 14.27
C SER A 218 -15.09 -8.10 14.00
N ALA A 219 -15.62 -6.94 13.60
CA ALA A 219 -17.02 -6.78 13.22
C ALA A 219 -17.42 -7.65 12.02
N ILE A 220 -16.57 -7.71 10.99
CA ILE A 220 -16.82 -8.53 9.80
C ILE A 220 -16.86 -10.03 10.15
N ARG A 221 -15.96 -10.49 11.02
CA ARG A 221 -15.97 -11.88 11.51
C ARG A 221 -17.21 -12.18 12.34
N GLU A 222 -17.67 -11.24 13.17
CA GLU A 222 -18.87 -11.38 14.00
C GLU A 222 -20.14 -11.51 13.15
N ILE A 223 -20.22 -10.83 12.01
CA ILE A 223 -21.30 -10.99 11.02
C ILE A 223 -21.26 -12.39 10.36
N GLY A 224 -20.14 -13.11 10.48
CA GLY A 224 -19.94 -14.42 9.86
C GLY A 224 -19.30 -14.35 8.47
N LEU A 225 -18.80 -13.18 8.05
CA LEU A 225 -18.06 -13.05 6.78
C LEU A 225 -16.59 -13.43 6.93
N LYS A 226 -16.01 -13.98 5.86
CA LYS A 226 -14.62 -14.36 5.81
C LYS A 226 -13.75 -13.20 5.30
N LEU A 227 -12.56 -13.06 5.86
CA LEU A 227 -11.54 -12.13 5.42
C LEU A 227 -10.55 -12.83 4.47
N LEU A 228 -10.12 -12.15 3.41
CA LEU A 228 -9.13 -12.72 2.49
C LEU A 228 -7.76 -12.90 3.20
N VAL A 229 -7.37 -11.94 4.04
CA VAL A 229 -6.21 -12.04 4.92
C VAL A 229 -6.72 -12.50 6.28
N GLU A 230 -6.49 -13.75 6.66
CA GLU A 230 -7.06 -14.32 7.88
C GLU A 230 -6.34 -13.82 9.14
N ASP A 231 -4.99 -13.84 9.13
CA ASP A 231 -4.17 -13.41 10.26
C ASP A 231 -4.06 -11.87 10.31
N ASP A 232 -4.46 -11.31 11.47
CA ASP A 232 -4.41 -9.87 11.71
C ASP A 232 -2.98 -9.31 11.71
N LYS A 233 -1.96 -10.15 11.97
CA LYS A 233 -0.54 -9.75 11.91
C LYS A 233 -0.08 -9.43 10.48
N ASN A 234 -0.70 -10.07 9.50
CA ASN A 234 -0.40 -9.91 8.08
C ASN A 234 -1.36 -8.93 7.39
N ALA A 235 -2.25 -8.30 8.14
CA ALA A 235 -3.26 -7.39 7.58
C ALA A 235 -2.71 -5.97 7.41
N SER A 236 -3.03 -5.37 6.27
CA SER A 236 -2.88 -3.94 6.05
C SER A 236 -3.77 -3.15 7.00
N HIS A 237 -3.26 -2.03 7.54
CA HIS A 237 -4.08 -1.11 8.33
C HIS A 237 -4.81 -0.07 7.46
N SER A 238 -4.73 -0.18 6.15
CA SER A 238 -5.34 0.79 5.22
C SER A 238 -6.58 0.27 4.52
N ILE A 239 -6.78 -1.06 4.49
CA ILE A 239 -7.90 -1.68 3.77
C ILE A 239 -8.18 -3.09 4.31
N THR A 240 -9.45 -3.45 4.33
CA THR A 240 -9.92 -4.80 4.67
C THR A 240 -10.60 -5.43 3.46
N SER A 241 -10.12 -6.59 3.04
CA SER A 241 -10.67 -7.38 1.93
C SER A 241 -11.56 -8.50 2.46
N ILE A 242 -12.82 -8.53 1.99
CA ILE A 242 -13.90 -9.34 2.51
C ILE A 242 -14.44 -10.24 1.40
N LEU A 243 -14.60 -11.53 1.69
CA LEU A 243 -15.29 -12.47 0.79
C LEU A 243 -16.80 -12.34 0.98
N PRO A 244 -17.58 -12.35 -0.10
CA PRO A 244 -19.03 -12.38 0.02
C PRO A 244 -19.50 -13.71 0.65
N PRO A 245 -20.66 -13.74 1.30
CA PRO A 245 -21.24 -15.01 1.74
C PRO A 245 -21.72 -15.83 0.55
N GLU A 246 -21.95 -17.12 0.77
CA GLU A 246 -22.53 -18.01 -0.26
C GLU A 246 -23.84 -17.44 -0.79
N ASN A 247 -24.06 -17.57 -2.10
CA ASN A 247 -25.26 -17.14 -2.82
C ASN A 247 -25.51 -15.62 -2.90
N ILE A 248 -24.57 -14.77 -2.45
CA ILE A 248 -24.64 -13.32 -2.62
C ILE A 248 -23.39 -12.85 -3.38
N THR A 249 -23.58 -12.09 -4.43
CA THR A 249 -22.46 -11.63 -5.24
C THR A 249 -21.88 -10.31 -4.76
N VAL A 250 -20.60 -10.08 -5.02
CA VAL A 250 -19.95 -8.78 -4.75
C VAL A 250 -20.65 -7.60 -5.46
N PRO A 251 -21.05 -7.73 -6.74
CA PRO A 251 -21.86 -6.70 -7.40
C PRO A 251 -23.15 -6.35 -6.65
N ASP A 252 -23.89 -7.35 -6.12
CA ASP A 252 -25.14 -7.10 -5.39
C ASP A 252 -24.88 -6.34 -4.09
N ILE A 253 -23.88 -6.76 -3.31
CA ILE A 253 -23.49 -6.05 -2.06
C ILE A 253 -23.12 -4.60 -2.38
N ARG A 254 -22.27 -4.38 -3.37
CA ARG A 254 -21.80 -3.05 -3.75
C ARG A 254 -22.92 -2.18 -4.30
N LYS A 255 -23.82 -2.76 -5.09
CA LYS A 255 -24.98 -2.06 -5.64
C LYS A 255 -25.90 -1.62 -4.51
N THR A 256 -26.26 -2.53 -3.58
CA THR A 256 -27.16 -2.22 -2.46
C THR A 256 -26.57 -1.17 -1.55
N LEU A 257 -25.28 -1.28 -1.18
CA LEU A 257 -24.59 -0.26 -0.38
C LEU A 257 -24.62 1.13 -1.04
N LYS A 258 -24.38 1.19 -2.34
CA LYS A 258 -24.38 2.45 -3.09
C LYS A 258 -25.78 3.04 -3.23
N ASP A 259 -26.75 2.24 -3.71
CA ASP A 259 -28.07 2.75 -4.14
C ASP A 259 -28.96 3.07 -2.92
N ASP A 260 -28.86 2.29 -1.82
CA ASP A 260 -29.72 2.46 -0.66
C ASP A 260 -29.10 3.30 0.46
N TYR A 261 -27.76 3.36 0.55
CA TYR A 261 -27.05 3.97 1.69
C TYR A 261 -26.00 5.00 1.27
N ASP A 262 -25.81 5.25 -0.03
CA ASP A 262 -24.79 6.14 -0.59
C ASP A 262 -23.35 5.79 -0.12
N ILE A 263 -23.10 4.49 0.13
CA ILE A 263 -21.79 3.98 0.55
C ILE A 263 -21.10 3.26 -0.59
N ILE A 264 -19.93 3.74 -0.97
CA ILE A 264 -19.12 3.16 -2.04
C ILE A 264 -17.97 2.35 -1.44
N VAL A 265 -18.01 1.03 -1.65
CA VAL A 265 -16.90 0.12 -1.33
C VAL A 265 -16.21 -0.35 -2.60
N ALA A 266 -14.90 -0.64 -2.48
CA ALA A 266 -14.11 -1.02 -3.66
C ALA A 266 -14.37 -2.47 -4.08
N ASN A 267 -14.33 -2.74 -5.39
CA ASN A 267 -14.31 -4.10 -5.93
C ASN A 267 -12.94 -4.75 -5.74
N GLY A 268 -12.83 -6.07 -5.84
CA GLY A 268 -11.57 -6.75 -6.08
C GLY A 268 -10.89 -6.26 -7.36
N GLN A 269 -9.64 -6.62 -7.56
CA GLN A 269 -8.85 -6.26 -8.74
C GLN A 269 -8.17 -7.48 -9.35
N GLY A 270 -8.02 -7.49 -10.68
CA GLY A 270 -7.39 -8.60 -11.39
C GLY A 270 -8.12 -9.93 -11.10
N ASN A 271 -7.39 -10.93 -10.66
CA ASN A 271 -7.95 -12.27 -10.35
C ASN A 271 -8.97 -12.29 -9.19
N LEU A 272 -9.06 -11.21 -8.42
CA LEU A 272 -10.00 -11.04 -7.30
C LEU A 272 -11.23 -10.20 -7.67
N GLU A 273 -11.33 -9.73 -8.91
CA GLU A 273 -12.49 -8.97 -9.37
C GLU A 273 -13.78 -9.77 -9.18
N ASN A 274 -14.78 -9.12 -8.57
CA ASN A 274 -16.06 -9.71 -8.18
C ASN A 274 -15.99 -10.93 -7.23
N LYS A 275 -14.79 -11.24 -6.69
CA LYS A 275 -14.60 -12.30 -5.69
C LYS A 275 -14.49 -11.76 -4.28
N ILE A 276 -14.10 -10.51 -4.13
CA ILE A 276 -14.02 -9.78 -2.86
C ILE A 276 -14.54 -8.36 -3.03
N PHE A 277 -15.01 -7.77 -1.94
CA PHE A 277 -15.16 -6.33 -1.81
C PHE A 277 -14.22 -5.81 -0.71
N ARG A 278 -13.91 -4.51 -0.76
CA ARG A 278 -12.90 -3.95 0.13
C ARG A 278 -13.40 -2.67 0.78
N ILE A 279 -13.20 -2.57 2.10
CA ILE A 279 -13.49 -1.37 2.89
C ILE A 279 -12.17 -0.70 3.28
N GLY A 280 -11.99 0.56 2.88
CA GLY A 280 -10.81 1.36 3.19
C GLY A 280 -10.89 2.02 4.55
N THR A 281 -9.77 2.00 5.29
CA THR A 281 -9.61 2.67 6.59
C THR A 281 -8.49 3.71 6.55
N LEU A 282 -8.12 4.19 5.36
CA LEU A 282 -6.95 5.03 5.12
C LEU A 282 -7.30 6.52 5.09
N GLY A 283 -6.45 7.32 5.73
CA GLY A 283 -6.54 8.78 5.70
C GLY A 283 -7.41 9.36 6.82
N PHE A 284 -8.29 10.31 6.48
CA PHE A 284 -9.16 10.99 7.44
C PHE A 284 -10.45 10.19 7.69
N VAL A 285 -10.27 8.95 8.18
CA VAL A 285 -11.37 8.04 8.54
C VAL A 285 -11.53 8.01 10.06
N SER A 286 -12.74 8.03 10.53
CA SER A 286 -13.12 8.04 11.93
C SER A 286 -13.93 6.80 12.33
N GLU A 287 -14.12 6.61 13.62
CA GLU A 287 -14.98 5.58 14.19
C GLU A 287 -16.42 5.69 13.65
N ARG A 288 -16.94 6.94 13.51
CA ARG A 288 -18.27 7.21 12.95
C ARG A 288 -18.43 6.63 11.53
N ASP A 289 -17.40 6.79 10.70
CA ASP A 289 -17.45 6.30 9.31
C ASP A 289 -17.54 4.77 9.29
N LEU A 290 -16.86 4.09 10.21
CA LEU A 290 -16.94 2.63 10.32
C LEU A 290 -18.27 2.14 10.88
N ILE A 291 -18.86 2.86 11.86
CA ILE A 291 -20.20 2.53 12.38
C ILE A 291 -21.23 2.61 11.25
N MET A 292 -21.18 3.66 10.43
CA MET A 292 -22.03 3.78 9.25
C MET A 292 -21.78 2.65 8.25
N ALA A 293 -20.52 2.36 7.94
CA ALA A 293 -20.16 1.35 6.94
C ALA A 293 -20.62 -0.06 7.37
N VAL A 294 -20.40 -0.44 8.63
CA VAL A 294 -20.79 -1.76 9.17
C VAL A 294 -22.30 -1.87 9.30
N GLY A 295 -22.97 -0.83 9.81
CA GLY A 295 -24.44 -0.82 9.93
C GLY A 295 -25.12 -0.92 8.57
N SER A 296 -24.64 -0.18 7.57
CA SER A 296 -25.16 -0.25 6.20
C SER A 296 -24.85 -1.59 5.52
N LEU A 297 -23.69 -2.20 5.83
CA LEU A 297 -23.37 -3.54 5.35
C LEU A 297 -24.34 -4.59 5.93
N GLU A 298 -24.60 -4.55 7.23
CA GLU A 298 -25.59 -5.45 7.86
C GLU A 298 -26.98 -5.28 7.23
N ALA A 299 -27.45 -4.05 7.06
CA ALA A 299 -28.74 -3.77 6.43
C ALA A 299 -28.79 -4.25 4.96
N SER A 300 -27.71 -4.08 4.22
CA SER A 300 -27.58 -4.61 2.85
C SER A 300 -27.62 -6.13 2.80
N LEU A 301 -26.94 -6.80 3.71
CA LEU A 301 -26.90 -8.25 3.81
C LEU A 301 -28.29 -8.83 4.15
N ILE A 302 -29.05 -8.18 5.05
CA ILE A 302 -30.44 -8.56 5.38
C ILE A 302 -31.31 -8.47 4.11
N LYS A 303 -31.23 -7.35 3.39
CA LYS A 303 -32.00 -7.13 2.16
C LYS A 303 -31.68 -8.17 1.09
N LEU A 304 -30.43 -8.65 1.04
CA LEU A 304 -29.97 -9.69 0.14
C LEU A 304 -30.26 -11.13 0.66
N GLY A 305 -30.90 -11.26 1.81
CA GLY A 305 -31.35 -12.55 2.35
C GLY A 305 -30.31 -13.31 3.18
N TYR A 306 -29.17 -12.68 3.53
CA TYR A 306 -28.19 -13.29 4.42
C TYR A 306 -28.70 -13.33 5.86
N LYS A 307 -28.54 -14.50 6.52
CA LYS A 307 -29.02 -14.72 7.88
C LYS A 307 -27.86 -14.64 8.88
N PHE A 308 -27.95 -13.73 9.80
CA PHE A 308 -27.02 -13.54 10.91
C PHE A 308 -27.74 -12.84 12.08
N ASN A 309 -27.06 -12.65 13.20
CA ASN A 309 -27.62 -11.93 14.35
C ASN A 309 -27.51 -10.42 14.09
N VAL A 310 -28.61 -9.77 13.77
CA VAL A 310 -28.67 -8.34 13.39
C VAL A 310 -28.10 -7.45 14.49
N GLY A 311 -27.23 -6.53 14.10
CA GLY A 311 -26.55 -5.62 15.03
C GLY A 311 -25.27 -6.20 15.66
N CYS A 312 -24.94 -7.48 15.44
CA CYS A 312 -23.78 -8.10 16.06
C CYS A 312 -22.45 -7.45 15.62
N GLY A 313 -22.33 -7.13 14.32
CA GLY A 313 -21.13 -6.48 13.80
C GLY A 313 -20.95 -5.06 14.32
N VAL A 314 -22.04 -4.26 14.36
CA VAL A 314 -22.00 -2.90 14.94
C VAL A 314 -21.66 -2.95 16.42
N LYS A 315 -22.29 -3.84 17.18
CA LYS A 315 -21.98 -4.06 18.59
C LYS A 315 -20.51 -4.42 18.78
N LYS A 316 -20.02 -5.41 18.03
CA LYS A 316 -18.63 -5.84 18.10
C LYS A 316 -17.65 -4.74 17.72
N LEU A 317 -17.97 -3.94 16.68
CA LEU A 317 -17.16 -2.79 16.28
C LEU A 317 -16.98 -1.81 17.45
N ILE A 318 -18.08 -1.43 18.11
CA ILE A 318 -18.07 -0.48 19.22
C ILE A 318 -17.26 -1.04 20.40
N GLU A 319 -17.45 -2.31 20.76
CA GLU A 319 -16.69 -2.97 21.82
C GLU A 319 -15.16 -2.97 21.55
N GLU A 320 -14.75 -3.10 20.29
CA GLU A 320 -13.32 -3.04 19.94
C GLU A 320 -12.77 -1.62 19.87
N LEU A 321 -13.63 -0.65 19.54
CA LEU A 321 -13.25 0.77 19.54
C LEU A 321 -13.13 1.37 20.93
N ASP A 322 -13.77 0.78 21.95
CA ASP A 322 -13.68 1.23 23.35
C ASP A 322 -12.44 0.69 24.10
N LYS A 323 -11.73 -0.29 23.51
CA LYS A 323 -10.44 -0.80 24.03
C LYS A 323 -9.29 0.15 23.72
#